data_08b89188d016d4ad8cee32ec8803c60e
#
_entry.id   08b89188d016d4ad8cee32ec8803c60e
#
_cell.length_a   1.000
_cell.length_b   1.000
_cell.length_c   1.000
_cell.angle_alpha   90.00
_cell.angle_beta   90.00
_cell.angle_gamma   90.00
#
_symmetry.space_group_name_H-M   'P 1'
#
loop_
_entity.id
_entity.type
_entity.pdbx_description
1 polymer ?
#
loop_
_entity_poly.entity_id
_entity_poly.type
_entity_poly.pdbx_seq_one_letter_code
_entity_poly.pdbx_strand_id
1 'polypeptide(L)'
;MLLKYAYCRVSTKDQNIDRQIIAIKKYAPDIPDGNLFIDKQTGKNFEREHYQEMKVILEHISKVKSESDNIELIIEELDRLGRNADLIKKELMWFKEHNI
;
A
#
# COMPACT_ATOMS: atom_id res chain seq x y z
N MET A 1 -14.98 9.25 8.55
CA MET A 1 -13.54 9.31 8.88
C MET A 1 -12.74 8.65 7.78
N LEU A 2 -11.61 9.22 7.38
CA LEU A 2 -10.74 8.67 6.35
C LEU A 2 -9.61 7.86 7.02
N LEU A 3 -9.58 6.57 6.73
CA LEU A 3 -8.57 5.65 7.26
C LEU A 3 -7.45 5.53 6.24
N LYS A 4 -6.28 6.05 6.56
CA LYS A 4 -5.14 6.15 5.63
C LYS A 4 -4.13 5.05 5.88
N TYR A 5 -3.75 4.38 4.80
CA TYR A 5 -2.71 3.35 4.78
C TYR A 5 -1.77 3.66 3.62
N ALA A 6 -0.53 3.22 3.72
CA ALA A 6 0.44 3.46 2.67
C ALA A 6 1.33 2.25 2.45
N TYR A 7 1.76 2.07 1.23
CA TYR A 7 2.67 1.00 0.86
C TYR A 7 3.87 1.54 0.10
N CYS A 8 5.05 1.09 0.51
CA CYS A 8 6.33 1.42 -0.11
C CYS A 8 7.05 0.14 -0.50
N ARG A 9 7.68 0.13 -1.65
CA ARG A 9 8.50 -0.98 -2.09
C ARG A 9 9.80 -0.46 -2.68
N VAL A 10 10.91 -1.05 -2.24
CA VAL A 10 12.24 -0.73 -2.80
C VAL A 10 12.96 -2.02 -3.17
N SER A 11 13.80 -1.96 -4.20
CA SER A 11 14.71 -3.05 -4.51
C SER A 11 15.93 -2.98 -3.60
N THR A 12 16.71 -4.06 -3.55
CA THR A 12 17.96 -4.06 -2.78
C THR A 12 18.98 -3.04 -3.32
N LYS A 13 18.85 -2.63 -4.57
CA LYS A 13 19.72 -1.64 -5.18
C LYS A 13 19.25 -0.21 -4.96
N ASP A 14 17.98 -0.03 -4.69
CA ASP A 14 17.39 1.28 -4.45
C ASP A 14 17.29 1.50 -2.96
N GLN A 15 18.00 2.48 -2.45
CA GLN A 15 18.05 2.80 -1.01
C GLN A 15 17.13 3.97 -0.65
N ASN A 16 16.27 4.40 -1.57
CA ASN A 16 15.48 5.62 -1.39
C ASN A 16 14.13 5.39 -0.71
N ILE A 17 14.08 4.49 0.28
CA ILE A 17 12.86 4.29 1.06
C ILE A 17 12.45 5.57 1.80
N ASP A 18 13.43 6.32 2.31
CA ASP A 18 13.15 7.57 3.03
C ASP A 18 12.47 8.58 2.14
N ARG A 19 12.85 8.66 0.85
CA ARG A 19 12.20 9.54 -0.10
C ARG A 19 10.72 9.20 -0.28
N GLN A 20 10.39 7.92 -0.36
CA GLN A 20 9.00 7.47 -0.47
C GLN A 20 8.22 7.81 0.78
N ILE A 21 8.79 7.57 1.96
CA ILE A 21 8.16 7.88 3.24
C ILE A 21 7.91 9.39 3.36
N ILE A 22 8.89 10.20 3.00
CA ILE A 22 8.75 11.67 3.03
C ILE A 22 7.62 12.12 2.11
N ALA A 23 7.55 11.58 0.88
CA ALA A 23 6.50 11.92 -0.07
C ALA A 23 5.11 11.56 0.47
N ILE A 24 4.99 10.38 1.08
CA ILE A 24 3.73 9.93 1.66
C ILE A 24 3.31 10.82 2.83
N LYS A 25 4.23 11.13 3.73
CA LYS A 25 3.95 11.99 4.89
C LYS A 25 3.67 13.44 4.51
N LYS A 26 4.22 13.89 3.40
CA LYS A 26 3.90 15.21 2.85
C LYS A 26 2.46 15.28 2.38
N TYR A 27 1.98 14.21 1.74
CA TYR A 27 0.59 14.09 1.30
C TYR A 27 -0.35 13.84 2.48
N ALA A 28 0.04 12.99 3.40
CA ALA A 28 -0.77 12.56 4.54
C ALA A 28 0.02 12.68 5.85
N PRO A 29 0.19 13.91 6.37
CA PRO A 29 1.02 14.12 7.58
C PRO A 29 0.46 13.43 8.83
N ASP A 30 -0.81 13.12 8.83
CA ASP A 30 -1.51 12.49 9.96
C ASP A 30 -1.55 10.96 9.88
N ILE A 31 -0.89 10.34 8.88
CA ILE A 31 -0.92 8.88 8.76
C ILE A 31 -0.19 8.24 9.95
N PRO A 32 -0.82 7.27 10.64
CA PRO A 32 -0.14 6.56 11.74
C PRO A 32 1.03 5.73 11.20
N ASP A 33 2.12 5.66 11.96
CA ASP A 33 3.29 4.88 11.56
C ASP A 33 2.98 3.40 11.37
N GLY A 34 2.07 2.85 12.16
CA GLY A 34 1.63 1.46 12.02
C GLY A 34 0.87 1.17 10.73
N ASN A 35 0.46 2.19 9.99
CA ASN A 35 -0.26 2.04 8.72
C ASN A 35 0.67 2.19 7.51
N LEU A 36 1.98 2.28 7.73
CA LEU A 36 3.00 2.27 6.69
C LEU A 36 3.56 0.87 6.53
N PHE A 37 3.37 0.28 5.36
CA PHE A 37 3.86 -1.07 5.06
C PHE A 37 4.99 -0.97 4.05
N ILE A 38 6.12 -1.58 4.35
CA ILE A 38 7.35 -1.43 3.56
C ILE A 38 7.93 -2.80 3.24
N ASP A 39 8.13 -3.06 1.96
CA ASP A 39 8.83 -4.25 1.49
C ASP A 39 10.14 -3.87 0.80
N LYS A 40 11.18 -4.66 1.08
CA LYS A 40 12.47 -4.54 0.41
C LYS A 40 12.67 -5.83 -0.39
N GLN A 41 12.58 -5.74 -1.71
CA GLN A 41 12.63 -6.92 -2.55
C GLN A 41 13.55 -6.76 -3.75
N THR A 42 14.14 -7.90 -4.15
CA THR A 42 14.80 -8.00 -5.44
C THR A 42 13.73 -8.14 -6.53
N GLY A 43 14.04 -7.77 -7.76
CA GLY A 43 13.09 -7.85 -8.86
C GLY A 43 12.59 -9.25 -9.20
N LYS A 44 13.17 -10.29 -8.59
CA LYS A 44 12.80 -11.69 -8.86
C LYS A 44 11.76 -12.27 -7.92
N ASN A 45 11.59 -11.68 -6.74
CA ASN A 45 10.71 -12.24 -5.73
C ASN A 45 9.54 -11.28 -5.46
N PHE A 46 8.33 -11.77 -5.69
CA PHE A 46 7.10 -11.03 -5.44
C PHE A 46 6.34 -11.50 -4.21
N GLU A 47 6.95 -12.29 -3.37
CA GLU A 47 6.39 -12.61 -2.07
C GLU A 47 6.54 -11.39 -1.16
N ARG A 48 5.72 -10.41 -1.40
CA ARG A 48 5.73 -9.14 -0.66
C ARG A 48 5.01 -9.36 0.66
N GLU A 49 5.77 -9.80 1.65
CA GLU A 49 5.24 -10.18 2.96
C GLU A 49 4.41 -9.09 3.60
N HIS A 50 4.93 -7.87 3.65
CA HIS A 50 4.22 -6.76 4.28
C HIS A 50 3.03 -6.29 3.44
N TYR A 51 3.13 -6.39 2.12
CA TYR A 51 2.01 -6.09 1.24
C TYR A 51 0.84 -7.06 1.47
N GLN A 52 1.14 -8.36 1.56
CA GLN A 52 0.11 -9.37 1.82
C GLN A 52 -0.51 -9.17 3.20
N GLU A 53 0.30 -8.88 4.21
CA GLU A 53 -0.19 -8.55 5.54
C GLU A 53 -1.12 -7.33 5.51
N MET A 54 -0.74 -6.29 4.79
CA MET A 54 -1.56 -5.10 4.60
C MET A 54 -2.91 -5.45 3.98
N LYS A 55 -2.92 -6.30 2.94
CA LYS A 55 -4.16 -6.71 2.29
C LYS A 55 -5.10 -7.46 3.24
N VAL A 56 -4.57 -8.32 4.10
CA VAL A 56 -5.36 -9.02 5.11
C VAL A 56 -6.00 -8.01 6.07
N ILE A 57 -5.23 -7.03 6.53
CA ILE A 57 -5.72 -5.98 7.42
C ILE A 57 -6.80 -5.14 6.73
N LEU A 58 -6.56 -4.72 5.49
CA LEU A 58 -7.51 -3.90 4.73
C LEU A 58 -8.81 -4.66 4.47
N GLU A 59 -8.72 -5.95 4.16
CA GLU A 59 -9.92 -6.77 3.97
C GLU A 59 -10.75 -6.82 5.24
N HIS A 60 -10.11 -7.06 6.38
CA HIS A 60 -10.80 -7.10 7.66
C HIS A 60 -11.47 -5.74 7.97
N ILE A 61 -10.72 -4.65 7.83
CA ILE A 61 -11.25 -3.32 8.12
C ILE A 61 -12.39 -2.95 7.19
N SER A 62 -12.33 -3.35 5.91
CA SER A 62 -13.41 -3.08 4.97
C SER A 62 -14.73 -3.74 5.37
N LYS A 63 -14.65 -4.84 6.11
CA LYS A 63 -15.85 -5.56 6.60
C LYS A 63 -16.41 -4.99 7.89
N VAL A 64 -15.56 -4.46 8.76
CA VAL A 64 -15.97 -4.06 10.12
C VAL A 64 -16.08 -2.55 10.31
N LYS A 65 -15.59 -1.76 9.37
CA LYS A 65 -15.65 -0.30 9.48
C LYS A 65 -17.09 0.21 9.42
N SER A 66 -17.32 1.40 9.97
CA SER A 66 -18.56 2.12 9.81
C SER A 66 -18.78 2.51 8.33
N GLU A 67 -20.04 2.61 7.91
CA GLU A 67 -20.38 3.08 6.56
C GLU A 67 -19.88 4.50 6.29
N SER A 68 -19.74 5.30 7.33
CA SER A 68 -19.23 6.67 7.21
C SER A 68 -17.72 6.73 7.09
N ASP A 69 -17.00 5.61 7.34
CA ASP A 69 -15.56 5.55 7.23
C ASP A 69 -15.16 5.11 5.82
N ASN A 70 -14.09 5.71 5.30
CA ASN A 70 -13.51 5.36 4.01
C ASN A 70 -12.05 4.96 4.20
N ILE A 71 -11.59 4.04 3.37
CA ILE A 71 -10.20 3.58 3.38
C ILE A 71 -9.47 4.19 2.18
N GLU A 72 -8.32 4.79 2.44
CA GLU A 72 -7.46 5.32 1.38
C GLU A 72 -6.11 4.61 1.43
N LEU A 73 -5.71 4.03 0.32
CA LEU A 73 -4.36 3.47 0.16
C LEU A 73 -3.52 4.44 -0.65
N ILE A 74 -2.37 4.81 -0.11
CA ILE A 74 -1.46 5.79 -0.71
C ILE A 74 -0.22 5.06 -1.21
N ILE A 75 0.11 5.25 -2.47
CA ILE A 75 1.35 4.75 -3.08
C ILE A 75 1.98 5.88 -3.90
N GLU A 76 3.31 5.91 -3.97
CA GLU A 76 4.01 6.92 -4.73
C GLU A 76 3.86 6.70 -6.23
N GLU A 77 3.98 5.43 -6.68
CA GLU A 77 3.88 5.06 -8.08
C GLU A 77 3.14 3.74 -8.23
N LEU A 78 2.41 3.59 -9.34
CA LEU A 78 1.60 2.38 -9.58
C LEU A 78 2.44 1.11 -9.66
N ASP A 79 3.69 1.19 -10.08
CA ASP A 79 4.56 0.02 -10.18
C ASP A 79 4.89 -0.62 -8.82
N ARG A 80 4.54 0.04 -7.73
CA ARG A 80 4.63 -0.56 -6.38
C ARG A 80 3.61 -1.68 -6.18
N LEU A 81 2.55 -1.71 -6.98
CA LEU A 81 1.50 -2.74 -6.89
C LEU A 81 1.84 -4.02 -7.65
N GLY A 82 2.70 -3.96 -8.64
CA GLY A 82 3.08 -5.13 -9.41
C GLY A 82 4.18 -4.81 -10.40
N ARG A 83 4.81 -5.83 -10.99
CA ARG A 83 5.91 -5.65 -11.94
C ARG A 83 5.48 -5.46 -13.39
N ASN A 84 4.22 -5.72 -13.72
CA ASN A 84 3.72 -5.51 -15.06
C ASN A 84 2.29 -4.98 -15.00
N ALA A 85 1.80 -4.53 -16.15
CA ALA A 85 0.48 -3.91 -16.22
C ALA A 85 -0.66 -4.84 -15.79
N ASP A 86 -0.55 -6.13 -16.09
CA ASP A 86 -1.60 -7.09 -15.73
C ASP A 86 -1.69 -7.29 -14.22
N LEU A 87 -0.55 -7.39 -13.53
CA LEU A 87 -0.52 -7.51 -12.08
C LEU A 87 -1.03 -6.24 -11.41
N ILE A 88 -0.63 -5.07 -11.90
CA ILE A 88 -1.10 -3.80 -11.39
C ILE A 88 -2.62 -3.71 -11.52
N LYS A 89 -3.15 -4.05 -12.67
CA LYS A 89 -4.59 -4.01 -12.95
C LYS A 89 -5.35 -4.96 -12.01
N LYS A 90 -4.82 -6.15 -11.79
CA LYS A 90 -5.41 -7.13 -10.89
C LYS A 90 -5.50 -6.58 -9.46
N GLU A 91 -4.43 -5.94 -8.99
CA GLU A 91 -4.42 -5.36 -7.66
C GLU A 91 -5.38 -4.17 -7.54
N LEU A 92 -5.44 -3.31 -8.55
CA LEU A 92 -6.39 -2.20 -8.55
C LEU A 92 -7.83 -2.69 -8.50
N MET A 93 -8.15 -3.76 -9.21
CA MET A 93 -9.48 -4.37 -9.16
C MET A 93 -9.80 -4.92 -7.77
N TRP A 94 -8.84 -5.56 -7.14
CA TRP A 94 -9.02 -6.07 -5.78
C TRP A 94 -9.36 -4.94 -4.80
N PHE A 95 -8.62 -3.83 -4.87
CA PHE A 95 -8.91 -2.66 -4.02
C PHE A 95 -10.28 -2.08 -4.30
N LYS A 96 -10.64 -1.97 -5.58
CA LYS A 96 -11.94 -1.46 -5.98
C LYS A 96 -13.09 -2.33 -5.43
N GLU A 97 -12.94 -3.65 -5.51
CA GLU A 97 -13.94 -4.58 -4.99
C GLU A 97 -14.11 -4.47 -3.48
N HIS A 98 -13.09 -4.02 -2.78
CA HIS A 98 -13.12 -3.80 -1.33
C HIS A 98 -13.40 -2.34 -0.95
N ASN A 99 -13.75 -1.51 -1.91
CA ASN A 99 -14.04 -0.07 -1.70
C ASN A 99 -12.86 0.70 -1.10
N ILE A 100 -11.68 0.40 -1.60
CA ILE A 100 -10.43 1.06 -1.16
C ILE A 100 -9.91 1.99 -2.24
#